data_3ee576080fa749875b39e2b420f86c80
#
_entry.id   3ee576080fa749875b39e2b420f86c80
#
_cell.length_a   1.000
_cell.length_b   1.000
_cell.length_c   1.000
_cell.angle_alpha   90.00
_cell.angle_beta   90.00
_cell.angle_gamma   90.00
#
_symmetry.space_group_name_H-M   'P 1'
#
loop_
_entity.id
_entity.type
_entity.pdbx_description
1 polymer ?
#
loop_
_entity_poly.entity_id
_entity_poly.type
_entity_poly.pdbx_seq_one_letter_code
_entity_poly.pdbx_strand_id
1 'polypeptide(L)'
;FAVRRRAKHLAQRLENVNSASDPLCALDWINAWAFAVGEENACGGRVVTSPTNGAAGVIPAVLRYYRTFIQGASPEGIREFLLTAGAIGLLYKSNASISGAEVGCQAKWVLLARWPPVRWLQFWAHPRQVENAAEIGMEHCLGLTCDPVAGQVQIPCIERNAVAAVKAVNAARLALAGDGSHFVSLDAVMQTMFETGKDMQSKYRETSRGGLAVNIVEC
;
A
#
# COMPACT_ATOMS: atom_id res chain seq x y z
N PHE A 1 -0.17 10.70 -21.38
CA PHE A 1 0.86 11.41 -20.59
C PHE A 1 2.18 10.66 -20.63
N ALA A 2 3.29 11.38 -20.79
CA ALA A 2 4.61 10.83 -20.60
C ALA A 2 4.84 10.58 -19.10
N VAL A 3 5.32 9.40 -18.74
CA VAL A 3 5.61 9.06 -17.34
C VAL A 3 6.82 9.87 -16.88
N ARG A 4 6.62 10.72 -15.86
CA ARG A 4 7.71 11.43 -15.20
C ARG A 4 8.46 10.48 -14.27
N ARG A 5 9.66 10.06 -14.68
CA ARG A 5 10.49 9.16 -13.89
C ARG A 5 11.26 9.92 -12.80
N ARG A 6 10.81 9.81 -11.55
CA ARG A 6 11.35 10.47 -10.36
C ARG A 6 12.21 9.57 -9.49
N ALA A 7 11.94 8.25 -9.54
CA ALA A 7 12.56 7.27 -8.65
C ALA A 7 14.09 7.29 -8.70
N LYS A 8 14.69 7.38 -9.89
CA LYS A 8 16.14 7.43 -10.05
C LYS A 8 16.74 8.65 -9.33
N HIS A 9 16.15 9.82 -9.51
CA HIS A 9 16.64 11.05 -8.89
C HIS A 9 16.49 11.00 -7.36
N LEU A 10 15.37 10.45 -6.85
CA LEU A 10 15.16 10.26 -5.41
C LEU A 10 16.22 9.32 -4.83
N ALA A 11 16.47 8.18 -5.46
CA ALA A 11 17.48 7.22 -5.02
C ALA A 11 18.89 7.86 -4.98
N GLN A 12 19.29 8.57 -6.04
CA GLN A 12 20.59 9.26 -6.09
C GLN A 12 20.74 10.31 -4.97
N ARG A 13 19.68 11.03 -4.64
CA ARG A 13 19.71 11.95 -3.49
C ARG A 13 19.93 11.21 -2.18
N LEU A 14 19.24 10.10 -1.98
CA LEU A 14 19.30 9.31 -0.75
C LEU A 14 20.66 8.60 -0.57
N GLU A 15 21.32 8.22 -1.66
CA GLU A 15 22.68 7.67 -1.63
C GLU A 15 23.70 8.68 -1.09
N ASN A 16 23.46 9.97 -1.27
CA ASN A 16 24.32 11.05 -0.81
C ASN A 16 23.94 11.62 0.58
N VAL A 17 22.80 11.17 1.13
CA VAL A 17 22.36 11.60 2.48
C VAL A 17 22.99 10.69 3.53
N ASN A 18 23.57 11.29 4.56
CA ASN A 18 23.98 10.55 5.74
C ASN A 18 22.73 10.11 6.51
N SER A 19 22.32 8.85 6.34
CA SER A 19 21.13 8.27 6.97
C SER A 19 21.15 8.34 8.51
N ALA A 20 22.31 8.52 9.12
CA ALA A 20 22.44 8.69 10.57
C ALA A 20 21.96 10.08 11.04
N SER A 21 21.91 11.07 10.15
CA SER A 21 21.50 12.44 10.47
C SER A 21 20.01 12.73 10.18
N ASP A 22 19.33 11.85 9.42
CA ASP A 22 17.91 12.02 9.09
C ASP A 22 17.10 10.78 9.50
N PRO A 23 16.33 10.87 10.60
CA PRO A 23 15.50 9.77 11.08
C PRO A 23 14.38 9.36 10.12
N LEU A 24 14.02 10.20 9.15
CA LEU A 24 13.00 9.93 8.15
C LEU A 24 13.54 9.30 6.85
N CYS A 25 14.85 9.16 6.72
CA CYS A 25 15.51 8.59 5.54
C CYS A 25 14.90 7.23 5.09
N ALA A 26 14.47 6.41 6.04
CA ALA A 26 13.83 5.13 5.73
C ALA A 26 12.48 5.30 5.00
N LEU A 27 11.72 6.36 5.31
CA LEU A 27 10.46 6.68 4.62
C LEU A 27 10.74 7.12 3.18
N ASP A 28 11.77 7.91 2.98
CA ASP A 28 12.16 8.36 1.64
C ASP A 28 12.61 7.20 0.75
N TRP A 29 13.33 6.22 1.31
CA TRP A 29 13.66 4.99 0.60
C TRP A 29 12.41 4.21 0.21
N ILE A 30 11.42 4.06 1.10
CA ILE A 30 10.14 3.41 0.78
C ILE A 30 9.45 4.12 -0.38
N ASN A 31 9.40 5.45 -0.35
CA ASN A 31 8.82 6.26 -1.43
C ASN A 31 9.55 6.03 -2.76
N ALA A 32 10.89 6.07 -2.76
CA ALA A 32 11.69 5.85 -3.96
C ALA A 32 11.46 4.47 -4.57
N TRP A 33 11.35 3.41 -3.75
CA TRP A 33 11.09 2.06 -4.24
C TRP A 33 9.66 1.88 -4.77
N ALA A 34 8.67 2.49 -4.12
CA ALA A 34 7.29 2.46 -4.60
C ALA A 34 7.17 3.20 -5.93
N PHE A 35 7.84 4.35 -6.07
CA PHE A 35 7.91 5.09 -7.34
C PHE A 35 8.58 4.28 -8.44
N ALA A 36 9.69 3.59 -8.15
CA ALA A 36 10.40 2.79 -9.16
C ALA A 36 9.48 1.74 -9.80
N VAL A 37 8.72 1.01 -8.98
CA VAL A 37 7.77 0.02 -9.47
C VAL A 37 6.57 0.66 -10.17
N GLY A 38 6.00 1.72 -9.58
CA GLY A 38 4.85 2.42 -10.14
C GLY A 38 5.15 3.07 -11.50
N GLU A 39 6.32 3.69 -11.63
CA GLU A 39 6.78 4.29 -12.88
C GLU A 39 7.06 3.25 -13.96
N GLU A 40 7.66 2.10 -13.60
CA GLU A 40 7.87 0.99 -14.52
C GLU A 40 6.55 0.38 -15.00
N ASN A 41 5.60 0.17 -14.09
CA ASN A 41 4.26 -0.28 -14.42
C ASN A 41 3.55 0.70 -15.38
N ALA A 42 3.63 2.00 -15.11
CA ALA A 42 3.00 3.02 -15.93
C ALA A 42 3.63 3.17 -17.31
N CYS A 43 4.91 2.81 -17.47
CA CYS A 43 5.61 2.77 -18.77
C CYS A 43 5.33 1.50 -19.59
N GLY A 44 4.46 0.60 -19.12
CA GLY A 44 4.19 -0.66 -19.79
C GLY A 44 5.27 -1.73 -19.55
N GLY A 45 6.13 -1.54 -18.56
CA GLY A 45 7.11 -2.53 -18.14
C GLY A 45 6.46 -3.76 -17.51
N ARG A 46 7.18 -4.87 -17.49
CA ARG A 46 6.71 -6.11 -16.86
C ARG A 46 6.99 -6.08 -15.37
N VAL A 47 5.95 -5.88 -14.55
CA VAL A 47 6.01 -5.90 -13.10
C VAL A 47 5.14 -7.00 -12.52
N VAL A 48 5.54 -7.56 -11.37
CA VAL A 48 4.68 -8.46 -10.60
C VAL A 48 3.68 -7.61 -9.83
N THR A 49 2.40 -7.85 -10.05
CA THR A 49 1.32 -7.07 -9.46
C THR A 49 0.49 -7.91 -8.48
N SER A 50 0.06 -7.29 -7.39
CA SER A 50 -0.91 -7.86 -6.45
C SER A 50 -1.49 -6.74 -5.58
N PRO A 51 -2.82 -6.69 -5.39
CA PRO A 51 -3.86 -7.45 -6.06
C PRO A 51 -4.14 -6.93 -7.47
N THR A 52 -3.73 -5.72 -7.81
CA THR A 52 -3.97 -5.05 -9.09
C THR A 52 -2.77 -4.20 -9.50
N ASN A 53 -2.67 -3.84 -10.79
CA ASN A 53 -1.63 -2.94 -11.29
C ASN A 53 -1.63 -1.58 -10.60
N GLY A 54 -2.80 -1.09 -10.19
CA GLY A 54 -2.91 0.18 -9.47
C GLY A 54 -2.20 0.22 -8.11
N ALA A 55 -1.86 -0.93 -7.56
CA ALA A 55 -1.18 -1.07 -6.26
C ALA A 55 0.20 -1.75 -6.36
N ALA A 56 0.75 -1.90 -7.56
CA ALA A 56 1.95 -2.67 -7.84
C ALA A 56 3.19 -2.23 -7.03
N GLY A 57 3.27 -0.95 -6.66
CA GLY A 57 4.42 -0.39 -5.94
C GLY A 57 4.47 -0.72 -4.45
N VAL A 58 3.35 -1.10 -3.83
CA VAL A 58 3.24 -1.21 -2.36
C VAL A 58 4.06 -2.39 -1.82
N ILE A 59 3.75 -3.62 -2.25
CA ILE A 59 4.41 -4.83 -1.75
C ILE A 59 5.93 -4.80 -1.96
N PRO A 60 6.43 -4.50 -3.16
CA PRO A 60 7.88 -4.46 -3.39
C PRO A 60 8.60 -3.43 -2.53
N ALA A 61 7.99 -2.25 -2.31
CA ALA A 61 8.58 -1.22 -1.46
C ALA A 61 8.68 -1.67 0.00
N VAL A 62 7.63 -2.28 0.55
CA VAL A 62 7.62 -2.80 1.92
C VAL A 62 8.59 -3.98 2.07
N LEU A 63 8.65 -4.90 1.10
CA LEU A 63 9.64 -5.99 1.10
C LEU A 63 11.07 -5.49 1.03
N ARG A 64 11.32 -4.45 0.24
CA ARG A 64 12.64 -3.83 0.16
C ARG A 64 13.02 -3.17 1.47
N TYR A 65 12.08 -2.46 2.11
CA TYR A 65 12.27 -1.91 3.45
C TYR A 65 12.62 -3.02 4.46
N TYR A 66 11.88 -4.12 4.45
CA TYR A 66 12.17 -5.29 5.29
C TYR A 66 13.61 -5.76 5.11
N ARG A 67 14.03 -6.00 3.88
CA ARG A 67 15.38 -6.50 3.55
C ARG A 67 16.50 -5.52 3.90
N THR A 68 16.22 -4.23 3.87
CA THR A 68 17.25 -3.19 3.99
C THR A 68 17.42 -2.69 5.42
N PHE A 69 16.33 -2.55 6.16
CA PHE A 69 16.34 -1.90 7.47
C PHE A 69 16.06 -2.83 8.64
N ILE A 70 15.60 -4.06 8.39
CA ILE A 70 15.25 -4.97 9.48
C ILE A 70 16.40 -5.94 9.73
N GLN A 71 16.93 -5.91 10.95
CA GLN A 71 17.93 -6.89 11.39
C GLN A 71 17.32 -8.29 11.43
N GLY A 72 18.03 -9.27 10.87
CA GLY A 72 17.55 -10.65 10.80
C GLY A 72 16.52 -10.91 9.69
N ALA A 73 16.42 -10.01 8.71
CA ALA A 73 15.63 -10.25 7.50
C ALA A 73 16.11 -11.54 6.81
N SER A 74 15.18 -12.43 6.49
CA SER A 74 15.47 -13.76 5.94
C SER A 74 14.57 -14.12 4.77
N PRO A 75 14.96 -15.09 3.93
CA PRO A 75 14.08 -15.63 2.89
C PRO A 75 12.80 -16.23 3.46
N GLU A 76 12.86 -16.84 4.64
CA GLU A 76 11.72 -17.39 5.37
C GLU A 76 10.72 -16.28 5.70
N GLY A 77 11.18 -15.16 6.28
CA GLY A 77 10.34 -14.00 6.58
C GLY A 77 9.71 -13.38 5.32
N ILE A 78 10.40 -13.40 4.17
CA ILE A 78 9.80 -12.99 2.89
C ILE A 78 8.66 -13.92 2.49
N ARG A 79 8.84 -15.24 2.63
CA ARG A 79 7.77 -16.21 2.32
C ARG A 79 6.56 -16.02 3.21
N GLU A 80 6.77 -15.92 4.52
CA GLU A 80 5.71 -15.64 5.50
C GLU A 80 4.97 -14.34 5.19
N PHE A 81 5.70 -13.29 4.88
CA PHE A 81 5.12 -12.04 4.41
C PHE A 81 4.20 -12.27 3.22
N LEU A 82 4.64 -12.92 2.16
CA LEU A 82 3.85 -13.14 0.96
C LEU A 82 2.63 -14.03 1.20
N LEU A 83 2.75 -15.06 2.06
CA LEU A 83 1.64 -15.94 2.44
C LEU A 83 0.57 -15.21 3.25
N THR A 84 0.98 -14.47 4.28
CA THR A 84 0.07 -13.64 5.10
C THR A 84 -0.62 -12.61 4.23
N ALA A 85 0.15 -12.01 3.37
CA ALA A 85 -0.30 -11.09 2.34
C ALA A 85 -1.39 -11.70 1.46
N GLY A 86 -1.18 -12.89 0.96
CA GLY A 86 -2.16 -13.63 0.17
C GLY A 86 -3.43 -13.95 0.96
N ALA A 87 -3.29 -14.41 2.20
CA ALA A 87 -4.42 -14.74 3.07
C ALA A 87 -5.34 -13.52 3.30
N ILE A 88 -4.78 -12.39 3.71
CA ILE A 88 -5.56 -11.16 3.92
C ILE A 88 -6.20 -10.68 2.60
N GLY A 89 -5.46 -10.71 1.49
CA GLY A 89 -6.01 -10.38 0.18
C GLY A 89 -7.19 -11.25 -0.22
N LEU A 90 -7.16 -12.55 0.12
CA LEU A 90 -8.28 -13.48 -0.10
C LEU A 90 -9.48 -13.13 0.78
N LEU A 91 -9.28 -12.78 2.05
CA LEU A 91 -10.36 -12.35 2.95
C LEU A 91 -11.10 -11.12 2.37
N TYR A 92 -10.37 -10.11 1.93
CA TYR A 92 -10.98 -8.94 1.30
C TYR A 92 -11.68 -9.26 -0.03
N LYS A 93 -11.08 -10.13 -0.85
CA LYS A 93 -11.70 -10.57 -2.11
C LYS A 93 -13.02 -11.30 -1.87
N SER A 94 -13.09 -12.09 -0.79
CA SER A 94 -14.28 -12.90 -0.48
C SER A 94 -15.38 -12.09 0.21
N ASN A 95 -15.01 -11.12 1.07
CA ASN A 95 -15.96 -10.42 1.93
C ASN A 95 -16.28 -8.99 1.45
N ALA A 96 -15.48 -8.44 0.52
CA ALA A 96 -15.72 -7.12 -0.06
C ALA A 96 -15.36 -7.12 -1.53
N SER A 97 -14.27 -6.43 -1.90
CA SER A 97 -13.70 -6.45 -3.25
C SER A 97 -12.24 -5.96 -3.23
N ILE A 98 -11.47 -6.41 -4.21
CA ILE A 98 -10.12 -5.89 -4.51
C ILE A 98 -10.10 -5.02 -5.77
N SER A 99 -11.26 -4.72 -6.35
CA SER A 99 -11.39 -3.95 -7.58
C SER A 99 -11.70 -2.48 -7.33
N GLY A 100 -10.85 -1.59 -7.85
CA GLY A 100 -11.10 -0.15 -7.79
C GLY A 100 -12.35 0.28 -8.58
N ALA A 101 -12.77 -0.52 -9.56
CA ALA A 101 -13.98 -0.29 -10.33
C ALA A 101 -15.26 -0.61 -9.53
N GLU A 102 -15.16 -1.46 -8.52
CA GLU A 102 -16.29 -1.84 -7.66
C GLU A 102 -16.40 -0.95 -6.41
N VAL A 103 -15.29 -0.76 -5.71
CA VAL A 103 -15.27 -0.10 -4.40
C VAL A 103 -14.26 1.06 -4.29
N GLY A 104 -13.82 1.61 -5.41
CA GLY A 104 -12.86 2.72 -5.41
C GLY A 104 -11.43 2.32 -5.05
N CYS A 105 -10.59 3.30 -4.76
CA CYS A 105 -9.19 3.05 -4.39
C CYS A 105 -9.02 2.35 -3.03
N GLN A 106 -10.02 2.35 -2.16
CA GLN A 106 -9.96 1.60 -0.92
C GLN A 106 -9.61 0.11 -1.15
N ALA A 107 -10.08 -0.50 -2.25
CA ALA A 107 -9.71 -1.87 -2.62
C ALA A 107 -8.21 -2.08 -2.84
N LYS A 108 -7.50 -1.09 -3.33
CA LYS A 108 -6.06 -1.18 -3.61
C LYS A 108 -5.22 -1.17 -2.33
N TRP A 109 -5.79 -0.69 -1.24
CA TRP A 109 -5.14 -0.54 0.05
C TRP A 109 -5.25 -1.77 0.95
N VAL A 110 -5.98 -2.78 0.55
CA VAL A 110 -6.01 -4.12 1.15
C VAL A 110 -4.61 -4.66 1.42
N LEU A 111 -3.62 -4.20 0.66
CA LEU A 111 -2.21 -4.57 0.81
C LEU A 111 -1.52 -3.91 2.01
N LEU A 112 -2.09 -2.87 2.59
CA LEU A 112 -1.52 -2.18 3.76
C LEU A 112 -1.54 -3.05 5.02
N ALA A 113 -2.44 -3.98 5.05
CA ALA A 113 -2.65 -4.94 6.10
C ALA A 113 -1.51 -5.97 6.27
N ARG A 114 -0.36 -5.73 5.68
CA ARG A 114 0.64 -6.75 5.40
C ARG A 114 1.98 -6.45 6.04
N TRP A 115 2.10 -6.83 7.28
CA TRP A 115 3.42 -6.97 7.88
C TRP A 115 3.70 -8.46 8.12
N PRO A 116 4.92 -8.95 7.81
CA PRO A 116 5.27 -10.33 8.13
C PRO A 116 5.29 -10.50 9.64
N PRO A 117 5.08 -11.71 10.12
CA PRO A 117 5.52 -12.10 11.44
C PRO A 117 7.06 -12.03 11.45
N VAL A 118 7.58 -10.82 11.50
CA VAL A 118 9.02 -10.60 11.58
C VAL A 118 9.37 -10.49 13.03
N ARG A 119 10.40 -11.18 13.38
CA ARG A 119 11.14 -11.06 14.62
C ARG A 119 11.73 -9.62 14.76
N TRP A 120 10.82 -8.63 14.88
CA TRP A 120 11.16 -7.33 15.38
C TRP A 120 11.40 -7.48 16.87
N LEU A 121 12.60 -7.22 17.36
CA LEU A 121 12.93 -7.22 18.77
C LEU A 121 12.62 -8.55 19.52
N GLN A 122 12.93 -9.72 18.92
CA GLN A 122 12.78 -11.05 19.54
C GLN A 122 11.36 -11.61 19.69
N PHE A 123 10.29 -10.95 19.19
CA PHE A 123 8.92 -11.42 19.31
C PHE A 123 8.30 -11.74 17.94
N TRP A 124 7.62 -12.89 17.86
CA TRP A 124 6.72 -13.22 16.76
C TRP A 124 5.47 -12.37 16.90
N ALA A 125 5.03 -11.73 15.82
CA ALA A 125 3.74 -11.06 15.85
C ALA A 125 2.63 -12.09 16.09
N HIS A 126 1.81 -11.82 17.10
CA HIS A 126 0.65 -12.65 17.36
C HIS A 126 -0.39 -12.45 16.23
N PRO A 127 -1.18 -13.47 15.84
CA PRO A 127 -2.22 -13.30 14.80
C PRO A 127 -3.12 -12.08 15.01
N ARG A 128 -3.47 -11.77 16.25
CA ARG A 128 -4.23 -10.55 16.59
C ARG A 128 -3.50 -9.25 16.26
N GLN A 129 -2.18 -9.19 16.37
CA GLN A 129 -1.40 -8.02 15.97
C GLN A 129 -1.34 -7.89 14.44
N VAL A 130 -1.33 -9.00 13.72
CA VAL A 130 -1.42 -9.01 12.25
C VAL A 130 -2.79 -8.48 11.81
N GLU A 131 -3.87 -8.95 12.45
CA GLU A 131 -5.22 -8.48 12.21
C GLU A 131 -5.35 -6.98 12.51
N ASN A 132 -4.85 -6.53 13.65
CA ASN A 132 -4.86 -5.12 14.04
C ASN A 132 -4.06 -4.24 13.08
N ALA A 133 -2.89 -4.69 12.61
CA ALA A 133 -2.15 -3.97 11.57
C ALA A 133 -2.96 -3.85 10.26
N ALA A 134 -3.70 -4.92 9.91
CA ALA A 134 -4.58 -4.96 8.77
C ALA A 134 -5.71 -3.94 8.90
N GLU A 135 -6.36 -3.93 10.03
CA GLU A 135 -7.44 -3.02 10.38
C GLU A 135 -6.95 -1.56 10.34
N ILE A 136 -5.89 -1.20 11.10
CA ILE A 136 -5.32 0.16 11.14
C ILE A 136 -4.95 0.64 9.73
N GLY A 137 -4.32 -0.21 8.94
CA GLY A 137 -3.92 0.15 7.58
C GLY A 137 -5.11 0.48 6.69
N MET A 138 -6.20 -0.25 6.83
CA MET A 138 -7.36 -0.18 5.95
C MET A 138 -8.39 0.86 6.40
N GLU A 139 -8.69 1.00 7.69
CA GLU A 139 -9.69 1.95 8.18
C GLU A 139 -9.42 3.38 7.69
N HIS A 140 -8.16 3.80 7.68
CA HIS A 140 -7.74 5.12 7.20
C HIS A 140 -7.88 5.33 5.68
N CYS A 141 -8.30 4.29 4.96
CA CYS A 141 -8.47 4.31 3.52
C CYS A 141 -9.92 4.15 3.09
N LEU A 142 -10.85 4.00 4.04
CA LEU A 142 -12.29 3.91 3.76
C LEU A 142 -12.76 5.18 3.04
N GLY A 143 -13.61 4.99 2.04
CA GLY A 143 -14.17 6.09 1.23
C GLY A 143 -13.23 6.66 0.17
N LEU A 144 -12.00 6.16 -0.01
CA LEU A 144 -11.09 6.66 -1.03
C LEU A 144 -11.61 6.38 -2.44
N THR A 145 -11.83 7.46 -3.18
CA THR A 145 -12.24 7.41 -4.59
C THR A 145 -11.11 6.89 -5.49
N CYS A 146 -11.47 6.30 -6.62
CA CYS A 146 -10.55 5.91 -7.67
C CYS A 146 -10.81 6.76 -8.93
N ASP A 147 -10.00 7.75 -9.11
CA ASP A 147 -10.13 8.81 -10.11
C ASP A 147 -8.82 9.04 -10.88
N PRO A 148 -8.29 8.02 -11.60
CA PRO A 148 -7.03 8.14 -12.32
C PRO A 148 -7.20 9.14 -13.47
N VAL A 149 -6.27 10.10 -13.54
CA VAL A 149 -6.25 11.11 -14.60
C VAL A 149 -6.03 10.45 -15.96
N ALA A 150 -6.83 10.80 -16.94
CA ALA A 150 -6.87 10.20 -18.29
C ALA A 150 -7.01 8.65 -18.28
N GLY A 151 -7.55 8.06 -17.22
CA GLY A 151 -7.69 6.61 -17.08
C GLY A 151 -6.38 5.85 -16.87
N GLN A 152 -5.28 6.55 -16.66
CA GLN A 152 -3.96 5.94 -16.54
C GLN A 152 -3.53 5.74 -15.10
N VAL A 153 -2.84 4.62 -14.81
CA VAL A 153 -2.31 4.28 -13.50
C VAL A 153 -1.02 5.09 -13.23
N GLN A 154 -1.11 6.41 -13.29
CA GLN A 154 0.00 7.34 -13.08
C GLN A 154 -0.34 8.37 -12.00
N ILE A 155 -1.28 9.26 -12.30
CA ILE A 155 -1.72 10.33 -11.41
C ILE A 155 -3.12 10.00 -10.90
N PRO A 156 -3.33 9.91 -9.59
CA PRO A 156 -2.35 10.01 -8.49
C PRO A 156 -1.77 8.65 -8.04
N CYS A 157 -1.92 7.59 -8.83
CA CYS A 157 -1.68 6.21 -8.37
C CYS A 157 -0.25 5.96 -7.88
N ILE A 158 0.77 6.51 -8.56
CA ILE A 158 2.18 6.30 -8.18
C ILE A 158 2.45 6.88 -6.79
N GLU A 159 1.98 8.09 -6.51
CA GLU A 159 2.13 8.74 -5.20
C GLU A 159 1.31 8.06 -4.12
N ARG A 160 0.08 7.66 -4.43
CA ARG A 160 -0.75 6.87 -3.52
C ARG A 160 -0.04 5.59 -3.09
N ASN A 161 0.64 4.87 -4.00
CA ASN A 161 1.42 3.67 -3.65
C ASN A 161 2.54 3.97 -2.66
N ALA A 162 3.26 5.07 -2.84
CA ALA A 162 4.33 5.48 -1.94
C ALA A 162 3.80 5.76 -0.52
N VAL A 163 2.78 6.61 -0.42
CA VAL A 163 2.13 6.93 0.86
C VAL A 163 1.58 5.67 1.53
N ALA A 164 1.01 4.76 0.74
CA ALA A 164 0.51 3.50 1.25
C ALA A 164 1.59 2.60 1.81
N ALA A 165 2.70 2.45 1.13
CA ALA A 165 3.80 1.63 1.61
C ALA A 165 4.34 2.15 2.96
N VAL A 166 4.46 3.47 3.11
CA VAL A 166 4.80 4.11 4.39
C VAL A 166 3.74 3.83 5.44
N LYS A 167 2.46 4.00 5.11
CA LYS A 167 1.34 3.72 6.01
C LYS A 167 1.34 2.26 6.47
N ALA A 168 1.63 1.30 5.58
CA ALA A 168 1.72 -0.12 5.93
C ALA A 168 2.77 -0.37 7.01
N VAL A 169 3.95 0.23 6.87
CA VAL A 169 5.02 0.15 7.87
C VAL A 169 4.58 0.76 9.19
N ASN A 170 3.91 1.92 9.16
CA ASN A 170 3.42 2.59 10.36
C ASN A 170 2.32 1.78 11.07
N ALA A 171 1.34 1.26 10.33
CA ALA A 171 0.27 0.43 10.88
C ALA A 171 0.81 -0.81 11.61
N ALA A 172 1.78 -1.49 10.99
CA ALA A 172 2.46 -2.60 11.61
C ALA A 172 3.20 -2.22 12.90
N ARG A 173 3.89 -1.10 12.90
CA ARG A 173 4.60 -0.60 14.10
C ARG A 173 3.63 -0.28 15.23
N LEU A 174 2.49 0.32 14.94
CA LEU A 174 1.44 0.59 15.93
C LEU A 174 0.87 -0.70 16.51
N ALA A 175 0.52 -1.67 15.66
CA ALA A 175 -0.01 -2.95 16.11
C ALA A 175 0.99 -3.75 16.96
N LEU A 176 2.28 -3.71 16.61
CA LEU A 176 3.34 -4.38 17.36
C LEU A 176 3.67 -3.69 18.71
N ALA A 177 3.35 -2.42 18.85
CA ALA A 177 3.50 -1.71 20.11
C ALA A 177 2.42 -2.09 21.14
N GLY A 178 1.30 -2.66 20.68
CA GLY A 178 0.20 -3.16 21.49
C GLY A 178 0.24 -4.68 21.70
N ASP A 179 -0.73 -5.18 22.42
CA ASP A 179 -0.93 -6.62 22.71
C ASP A 179 -1.82 -7.32 21.67
N GLY A 180 -2.26 -6.60 20.64
CA GLY A 180 -3.19 -7.06 19.61
C GLY A 180 -4.66 -6.90 19.98
N SER A 181 -4.98 -6.33 21.15
CA SER A 181 -6.35 -5.91 21.45
C SER A 181 -6.67 -4.61 20.72
N HIS A 182 -7.82 -4.57 20.05
CA HIS A 182 -8.27 -3.41 19.29
C HIS A 182 -9.81 -3.37 19.30
N PHE A 183 -10.36 -2.18 19.21
CA PHE A 183 -11.82 -1.97 19.31
C PHE A 183 -12.53 -2.25 17.99
N VAL A 184 -11.94 -1.80 16.88
CA VAL A 184 -12.48 -2.01 15.53
C VAL A 184 -11.95 -3.32 14.99
N SER A 185 -12.84 -4.26 14.64
CA SER A 185 -12.41 -5.53 14.04
C SER A 185 -12.11 -5.38 12.55
N LEU A 186 -11.23 -6.23 12.02
CA LEU A 186 -10.97 -6.30 10.59
C LEU A 186 -12.23 -6.62 9.78
N ASP A 187 -13.13 -7.45 10.32
CA ASP A 187 -14.42 -7.77 9.70
C ASP A 187 -15.31 -6.53 9.57
N ALA A 188 -15.35 -5.67 10.60
CA ALA A 188 -16.10 -4.42 10.55
C ALA A 188 -15.54 -3.46 9.48
N VAL A 189 -14.22 -3.40 9.33
CA VAL A 189 -13.57 -2.60 8.28
C VAL A 189 -13.88 -3.14 6.89
N MET A 190 -13.83 -4.46 6.70
CA MET A 190 -14.19 -5.09 5.43
C MET A 190 -15.65 -4.84 5.05
N GLN A 191 -16.55 -4.98 6.02
CA GLN A 191 -17.98 -4.70 5.81
C GLN A 191 -18.20 -3.24 5.45
N THR A 192 -17.59 -2.30 6.19
CA THR A 192 -17.67 -0.87 5.92
C THR A 192 -17.10 -0.53 4.54
N MET A 193 -15.99 -1.16 4.13
CA MET A 193 -15.44 -0.97 2.80
C MET A 193 -16.42 -1.41 1.71
N PHE A 194 -17.10 -2.53 1.92
CA PHE A 194 -18.06 -3.05 0.97
C PHE A 194 -19.29 -2.13 0.84
N GLU A 195 -19.84 -1.67 1.96
CA GLU A 195 -20.98 -0.75 2.00
C GLU A 195 -20.65 0.60 1.38
N THR A 196 -19.55 1.22 1.82
CA THR A 196 -19.08 2.49 1.27
C THR A 196 -18.80 2.38 -0.24
N GLY A 197 -18.30 1.23 -0.68
CA GLY A 197 -18.10 0.96 -2.10
C GLY A 197 -19.42 0.92 -2.87
N LYS A 198 -20.48 0.32 -2.33
CA LYS A 198 -21.80 0.32 -2.94
C LYS A 198 -22.42 1.72 -3.04
N ASP A 199 -22.26 2.51 -1.98
CA ASP A 199 -22.80 3.88 -1.91
C ASP A 199 -22.01 4.87 -2.77
N MET A 200 -20.76 4.55 -3.09
CA MET A 200 -19.91 5.39 -3.92
C MET A 200 -20.50 5.51 -5.34
N GLN A 201 -20.73 6.75 -5.79
CA GLN A 201 -21.20 7.00 -7.14
C GLN A 201 -20.20 6.46 -8.19
N SER A 202 -20.73 5.93 -9.29
CA SER A 202 -19.92 5.29 -10.36
C SER A 202 -18.78 6.19 -10.88
N LYS A 203 -19.01 7.51 -10.95
CA LYS A 203 -17.99 8.48 -11.39
C LYS A 203 -16.70 8.50 -10.53
N TYR A 204 -16.75 7.95 -9.30
CA TYR A 204 -15.62 7.87 -8.38
C TYR A 204 -14.99 6.47 -8.31
N ARG A 205 -15.44 5.54 -9.15
CA ARG A 205 -15.03 4.14 -9.20
C ARG A 205 -14.23 3.81 -10.46
N GLU A 206 -13.03 4.40 -10.61
CA GLU A 206 -12.08 4.14 -11.70
C GLU A 206 -12.60 4.47 -13.12
N THR A 207 -13.52 5.43 -13.23
CA THR A 207 -14.13 5.80 -14.51
C THR A 207 -13.51 7.05 -15.16
N SER A 208 -12.64 7.75 -14.45
CA SER A 208 -12.09 9.08 -14.87
C SER A 208 -13.16 10.13 -15.17
N ARG A 209 -14.38 9.96 -14.64
CA ARG A 209 -15.53 10.87 -14.86
C ARG A 209 -15.79 11.81 -13.68
N GLY A 210 -14.93 11.79 -12.67
CA GLY A 210 -15.07 12.60 -11.46
C GLY A 210 -13.77 12.73 -10.70
N GLY A 211 -13.80 13.44 -9.58
CA GLY A 211 -12.65 13.63 -8.70
C GLY A 211 -11.49 14.33 -9.38
N LEU A 212 -10.27 13.88 -9.13
CA LEU A 212 -9.06 14.47 -9.71
C LEU A 212 -9.04 14.40 -11.23
N ALA A 213 -9.63 13.37 -11.82
CA ALA A 213 -9.62 13.16 -13.27
C ALA A 213 -10.28 14.29 -14.06
N VAL A 214 -11.23 15.02 -13.47
CA VAL A 214 -11.94 16.13 -14.11
C VAL A 214 -11.54 17.51 -13.58
N ASN A 215 -10.78 17.55 -12.49
CA ASN A 215 -10.35 18.80 -11.86
C ASN A 215 -8.88 19.16 -12.15
N ILE A 216 -8.14 18.27 -12.78
CA ILE A 216 -6.80 18.57 -13.27
C ILE A 216 -6.95 19.10 -14.69
N VAL A 217 -6.63 20.37 -14.87
CA VAL A 217 -6.55 21.00 -16.21
C VAL A 217 -5.23 20.57 -16.84
N GLU A 218 -5.31 19.94 -18.00
CA GLU A 218 -4.13 19.69 -18.81
C GLU A 218 -3.64 21.05 -19.38
N CYS A 219 -2.45 21.46 -18.96
CA CYS A 219 -1.76 22.58 -19.60
C CYS A 219 -0.89 22.09 -20.75
#